data_761cf0131c5185ddc98338377e6694b1
#
_entry.id   761cf0131c5185ddc98338377e6694b1
#
_cell.length_a   1.000
_cell.length_b   1.000
_cell.length_c   1.000
_cell.angle_alpha   90.00
_cell.angle_beta   90.00
_cell.angle_gamma   90.00
#
_symmetry.space_group_name_H-M   'P 1'
#
loop_
_entity.id
_entity.type
_entity.pdbx_description
1 polymer ?
#
loop_
_entity_poly.entity_id
_entity_poly.type
_entity_poly.pdbx_seq_one_letter_code
_entity_poly.pdbx_strand_id
1 'polypeptide(L)'
;MATTHPELLAAYFTISGDVYPFQDNEVSPFRFEHRVEAAARAGYTGIGLVHQDLMATKDRLGYAEMNRIMADHGIKHIEFEFLADWYKTGEAQRASDKMRQELFEAADALNARAVKVAPGLGEDEQEADVPRMVDCFGELAVEAARYNTALTLEIMPFSNVRSVGRARQIVEGAAQRNGGLLIDIWHLARAGIEYHEIGEIDPVYIGGVELDDAD
;
A
#
# COMPACT_ATOMS: atom_id res chain seq x y z
N MET A 1 -8.44 -7.64 -31.41
CA MET A 1 -7.84 -7.79 -30.08
C MET A 1 -8.90 -7.37 -29.08
N ALA A 2 -9.28 -8.23 -28.14
CA ALA A 2 -10.20 -7.82 -27.09
C ALA A 2 -9.49 -6.76 -26.25
N THR A 3 -10.08 -5.59 -26.10
CA THR A 3 -9.62 -4.56 -25.16
C THR A 3 -9.87 -5.13 -23.77
N THR A 4 -8.84 -5.65 -23.14
CA THR A 4 -8.93 -5.98 -21.71
C THR A 4 -9.01 -4.65 -20.96
N HIS A 5 -10.16 -4.37 -20.36
CA HIS A 5 -10.26 -3.24 -19.43
C HIS A 5 -9.31 -3.49 -18.25
N PRO A 6 -8.65 -2.45 -17.71
CA PRO A 6 -7.84 -2.60 -16.52
C PRO A 6 -8.70 -3.13 -15.36
N GLU A 7 -8.15 -4.04 -14.58
CA GLU A 7 -8.78 -4.48 -13.33
C GLU A 7 -8.60 -3.37 -12.28
N LEU A 8 -9.70 -2.98 -11.64
CA LEU A 8 -9.69 -1.92 -10.62
C LEU A 8 -9.76 -2.54 -9.23
N LEU A 9 -9.02 -1.93 -8.33
CA LEU A 9 -9.02 -2.24 -6.91
C LEU A 9 -9.59 -1.04 -6.14
N ALA A 10 -10.56 -1.28 -5.24
CA ALA A 10 -11.03 -0.24 -4.33
C ALA A 10 -10.05 -0.12 -3.17
N ALA A 11 -9.33 0.99 -3.06
CA ALA A 11 -8.50 1.29 -1.90
C ALA A 11 -9.33 1.29 -0.62
N TYR A 12 -8.69 1.13 0.54
CA TYR A 12 -9.41 0.96 1.80
C TYR A 12 -10.44 2.07 2.04
N PHE A 13 -10.04 3.33 1.91
CA PHE A 13 -10.91 4.47 2.20
C PHE A 13 -12.05 4.66 1.20
N THR A 14 -12.01 3.99 0.05
CA THR A 14 -13.15 3.93 -0.89
C THR A 14 -14.33 3.13 -0.32
N ILE A 15 -14.06 2.15 0.54
CA ILE A 15 -15.07 1.18 1.04
C ILE A 15 -15.16 1.14 2.56
N SER A 16 -14.39 1.94 3.28
CA SER A 16 -14.32 1.94 4.75
C SER A 16 -15.52 2.59 5.44
N GLY A 17 -16.29 3.41 4.73
CA GLY A 17 -17.35 4.24 5.31
C GLY A 17 -16.79 5.55 5.88
N ASP A 18 -17.32 5.97 7.02
CA ASP A 18 -16.90 7.20 7.69
C ASP A 18 -15.61 6.98 8.51
N VAL A 19 -14.54 6.61 7.81
CA VAL A 19 -13.19 6.39 8.34
C VAL A 19 -12.20 7.14 7.46
N TYR A 20 -11.29 7.88 8.10
CA TYR A 20 -10.29 8.71 7.43
C TYR A 20 -8.88 8.31 7.87
N PRO A 21 -7.86 8.56 7.05
CA PRO A 21 -6.47 8.30 7.40
C PRO A 21 -6.05 9.03 8.69
N PHE A 22 -5.21 8.37 9.48
CA PHE A 22 -4.61 8.92 10.71
C PHE A 22 -5.59 9.17 11.86
N GLN A 23 -6.77 8.55 11.85
CA GLN A 23 -7.64 8.51 13.02
C GLN A 23 -7.12 7.49 14.05
N ASP A 24 -7.48 7.67 15.32
CA ASP A 24 -7.15 6.72 16.39
C ASP A 24 -7.71 5.33 16.13
N ASN A 25 -8.86 5.27 15.44
CA ASN A 25 -9.52 4.02 15.06
C ASN A 25 -9.82 4.03 13.54
N GLU A 26 -9.09 3.24 12.81
CA GLU A 26 -9.28 3.05 11.37
C GLU A 26 -10.05 1.77 11.03
N VAL A 27 -10.72 1.15 11.99
CA VAL A 27 -11.56 -0.02 11.74
C VAL A 27 -12.91 0.42 11.15
N SER A 28 -13.26 -0.15 10.00
CA SER A 28 -14.54 0.16 9.33
C SER A 28 -15.74 -0.20 10.20
N PRO A 29 -16.78 0.65 10.29
CA PRO A 29 -18.05 0.30 10.92
C PRO A 29 -18.84 -0.74 10.10
N PHE A 30 -18.47 -0.94 8.84
CA PHE A 30 -19.11 -1.93 7.98
C PHE A 30 -18.38 -3.28 8.04
N ARG A 31 -19.15 -4.35 8.05
CA ARG A 31 -18.60 -5.71 8.02
C ARG A 31 -17.85 -5.96 6.72
N PHE A 32 -16.76 -6.71 6.80
CA PHE A 32 -15.93 -7.09 5.65
C PHE A 32 -16.76 -7.66 4.49
N GLU A 33 -17.70 -8.56 4.80
CA GLU A 33 -18.59 -9.23 3.86
C GLU A 33 -19.38 -8.21 3.01
N HIS A 34 -19.92 -7.18 3.66
CA HIS A 34 -20.69 -6.13 2.99
C HIS A 34 -19.81 -5.24 2.10
N ARG A 35 -18.59 -4.95 2.54
CA ARG A 35 -17.64 -4.14 1.77
C ARG A 35 -17.17 -4.89 0.52
N VAL A 36 -16.88 -6.18 0.65
CA VAL A 36 -16.51 -7.06 -0.47
C VAL A 36 -17.66 -7.14 -1.49
N GLU A 37 -18.88 -7.38 -1.02
CA GLU A 37 -20.06 -7.39 -1.90
C GLU A 37 -20.27 -6.05 -2.62
N ALA A 38 -20.15 -4.93 -1.90
CA ALA A 38 -20.32 -3.60 -2.45
C ALA A 38 -19.25 -3.28 -3.52
N ALA A 39 -17.99 -3.59 -3.24
CA ALA A 39 -16.89 -3.41 -4.20
C ALA A 39 -17.12 -4.25 -5.48
N ALA A 40 -17.47 -5.52 -5.34
CA ALA A 40 -17.75 -6.41 -6.47
C ALA A 40 -18.93 -5.91 -7.29
N ARG A 41 -20.02 -5.46 -6.67
CA ARG A 41 -21.19 -4.90 -7.35
C ARG A 41 -20.88 -3.60 -8.10
N ALA A 42 -19.93 -2.81 -7.60
CA ALA A 42 -19.43 -1.60 -8.26
C ALA A 42 -18.47 -1.90 -9.42
N GLY A 43 -18.08 -3.16 -9.62
CA GLY A 43 -17.20 -3.59 -10.71
C GLY A 43 -15.72 -3.67 -10.33
N TYR A 44 -15.37 -3.49 -9.08
CA TYR A 44 -14.01 -3.73 -8.61
C TYR A 44 -13.70 -5.23 -8.56
N THR A 45 -12.45 -5.57 -8.88
CA THR A 45 -11.93 -6.94 -8.80
C THR A 45 -10.90 -7.12 -7.70
N GLY A 46 -10.63 -6.07 -6.95
CA GLY A 46 -9.75 -6.06 -5.80
C GLY A 46 -10.19 -5.07 -4.73
N ILE A 47 -9.60 -5.21 -3.53
CA ILE A 47 -9.83 -4.34 -2.37
C ILE A 47 -8.54 -4.04 -1.63
N GLY A 48 -8.49 -2.88 -0.96
CA GLY A 48 -7.46 -2.52 0.01
C GLY A 48 -7.93 -2.68 1.44
N LEU A 49 -7.02 -2.97 2.37
CA LEU A 49 -7.26 -2.94 3.82
C LEU A 49 -6.11 -2.24 4.53
N VAL A 50 -6.43 -1.36 5.49
CA VAL A 50 -5.45 -0.83 6.45
C VAL A 50 -5.16 -1.86 7.54
N HIS A 51 -3.97 -1.77 8.15
CA HIS A 51 -3.51 -2.73 9.14
C HIS A 51 -4.51 -2.95 10.30
N GLN A 52 -5.07 -1.89 10.88
CA GLN A 52 -6.02 -2.02 12.01
C GLN A 52 -7.29 -2.81 11.62
N ASP A 53 -7.87 -2.48 10.46
CA ASP A 53 -9.07 -3.15 9.97
C ASP A 53 -8.79 -4.60 9.55
N LEU A 54 -7.62 -4.85 8.97
CA LEU A 54 -7.16 -6.20 8.62
C LEU A 54 -7.08 -7.08 9.87
N MET A 55 -6.44 -6.58 10.94
CA MET A 55 -6.32 -7.34 12.20
C MET A 55 -7.68 -7.57 12.86
N ALA A 56 -8.53 -6.56 12.95
CA ALA A 56 -9.89 -6.70 13.48
C ALA A 56 -10.74 -7.71 12.67
N THR A 57 -10.61 -7.67 11.34
CA THR A 57 -11.32 -8.60 10.45
C THR A 57 -10.78 -10.03 10.58
N LYS A 58 -9.46 -10.19 10.62
CA LYS A 58 -8.79 -11.50 10.87
C LYS A 58 -9.23 -12.10 12.19
N ASP A 59 -9.25 -11.30 13.27
CA ASP A 59 -9.63 -11.80 14.62
C ASP A 59 -11.09 -12.26 14.67
N ARG A 60 -11.95 -11.66 13.86
CA ARG A 60 -13.37 -12.04 13.75
C ARG A 60 -13.62 -13.22 12.83
N LEU A 61 -12.94 -13.30 11.69
CA LEU A 61 -13.25 -14.26 10.61
C LEU A 61 -12.18 -15.33 10.43
N GLY A 62 -10.92 -14.97 10.62
CA GLY A 62 -9.78 -15.74 10.17
C GLY A 62 -9.55 -15.63 8.65
N TYR A 63 -8.33 -15.87 8.22
CA TYR A 63 -7.93 -15.72 6.80
C TYR A 63 -8.69 -16.65 5.84
N ALA A 64 -8.99 -17.88 6.27
CA ALA A 64 -9.72 -18.83 5.42
C ALA A 64 -11.11 -18.32 5.04
N GLU A 65 -11.84 -17.72 5.98
CA GLU A 65 -13.16 -17.17 5.72
C GLU A 65 -13.08 -15.86 4.91
N MET A 66 -12.07 -15.02 5.15
CA MET A 66 -11.82 -13.85 4.32
C MET A 66 -11.59 -14.24 2.84
N ASN A 67 -10.75 -15.25 2.60
CA ASN A 67 -10.52 -15.79 1.25
C ASN A 67 -11.81 -16.32 0.61
N ARG A 68 -12.62 -17.05 1.38
CA ARG A 68 -13.92 -17.59 0.89
C ARG A 68 -14.84 -16.46 0.48
N ILE A 69 -15.01 -15.43 1.32
CA ILE A 69 -15.86 -14.27 1.02
C ILE A 69 -15.39 -13.55 -0.25
N MET A 70 -14.09 -13.29 -0.38
CA MET A 70 -13.54 -12.66 -1.59
C MET A 70 -13.82 -13.50 -2.84
N ALA A 71 -13.58 -14.81 -2.77
CA ALA A 71 -13.79 -15.73 -3.89
C ALA A 71 -15.27 -15.81 -4.30
N ASP A 72 -16.20 -15.87 -3.33
CA ASP A 72 -17.64 -15.93 -3.58
C ASP A 72 -18.16 -14.69 -4.33
N HIS A 73 -17.49 -13.54 -4.19
CA HIS A 73 -17.83 -12.29 -4.87
C HIS A 73 -16.92 -11.96 -6.06
N GLY A 74 -15.97 -12.84 -6.43
CA GLY A 74 -15.08 -12.65 -7.56
C GLY A 74 -13.99 -11.58 -7.34
N ILE A 75 -13.72 -11.22 -6.09
CA ILE A 75 -12.57 -10.38 -5.71
C ILE A 75 -11.31 -11.24 -5.82
N LYS A 76 -10.37 -10.82 -6.67
CA LYS A 76 -9.16 -11.55 -7.03
C LYS A 76 -7.90 -10.98 -6.36
N HIS A 77 -7.93 -9.68 -6.05
CA HIS A 77 -6.77 -8.94 -5.58
C HIS A 77 -7.04 -8.34 -4.22
N ILE A 78 -6.03 -8.35 -3.36
CA ILE A 78 -6.02 -7.61 -2.11
C ILE A 78 -4.68 -6.92 -1.95
N GLU A 79 -4.68 -5.71 -1.38
CA GLU A 79 -3.50 -4.94 -1.01
C GLU A 79 -3.64 -4.45 0.42
N PHE A 80 -2.50 -4.23 1.08
CA PHE A 80 -2.50 -3.74 2.46
C PHE A 80 -1.84 -2.38 2.57
N GLU A 81 -2.45 -1.52 3.37
CA GLU A 81 -2.00 -0.17 3.69
C GLU A 81 -1.73 -0.10 5.19
N PHE A 82 -0.78 0.62 5.58
CA PHE A 82 0.55 0.80 5.03
C PHE A 82 1.57 0.55 6.13
N LEU A 83 2.73 0.07 5.78
CA LEU A 83 3.83 -0.10 6.71
C LEU A 83 4.57 1.24 6.87
N ALA A 84 4.49 1.82 8.06
CA ALA A 84 5.22 3.03 8.43
C ALA A 84 6.53 2.70 9.17
N ASP A 85 7.41 3.70 9.31
CA ASP A 85 8.63 3.66 10.13
C ASP A 85 9.63 2.52 9.83
N TRP A 86 9.52 1.90 8.68
CA TRP A 86 10.31 0.74 8.24
C TRP A 86 11.82 1.00 8.15
N TYR A 87 12.26 2.27 8.09
CA TYR A 87 13.66 2.70 8.06
C TYR A 87 14.12 3.34 9.37
N LYS A 88 13.23 3.50 10.35
CA LYS A 88 13.53 4.10 11.67
C LYS A 88 14.38 3.16 12.54
N THR A 89 14.73 3.65 13.72
CA THR A 89 15.47 2.90 14.75
C THR A 89 14.74 2.98 16.09
N GLY A 90 15.17 2.17 17.05
CA GLY A 90 14.69 2.25 18.42
C GLY A 90 13.27 1.76 18.61
N GLU A 91 12.42 2.56 19.25
CA GLU A 91 11.05 2.16 19.59
C GLU A 91 10.15 2.14 18.35
N ALA A 92 10.25 3.14 17.47
CA ALA A 92 9.52 3.18 16.21
C ALA A 92 9.83 1.95 15.34
N GLN A 93 11.09 1.54 15.24
CA GLN A 93 11.46 0.31 14.55
C GLN A 93 10.76 -0.92 15.14
N ARG A 94 10.73 -1.06 16.47
CA ARG A 94 10.08 -2.24 17.09
C ARG A 94 8.60 -2.30 16.81
N ALA A 95 7.92 -1.14 16.79
CA ALA A 95 6.50 -1.06 16.42
C ALA A 95 6.28 -1.42 14.94
N SER A 96 7.13 -0.88 14.06
CA SER A 96 7.12 -1.19 12.63
C SER A 96 7.42 -2.68 12.37
N ASP A 97 8.37 -3.27 13.07
CA ASP A 97 8.72 -4.70 12.94
C ASP A 97 7.53 -5.61 13.27
N LYS A 98 6.75 -5.28 14.30
CA LYS A 98 5.52 -6.02 14.63
C LYS A 98 4.49 -5.89 13.52
N MET A 99 4.20 -4.66 13.08
CA MET A 99 3.25 -4.40 11.99
C MET A 99 3.67 -5.11 10.70
N ARG A 100 4.96 -5.07 10.36
CA ARG A 100 5.55 -5.74 9.20
C ARG A 100 5.26 -7.24 9.22
N GLN A 101 5.53 -7.89 10.38
CA GLN A 101 5.28 -9.32 10.53
C GLN A 101 3.80 -9.64 10.31
N GLU A 102 2.89 -8.88 10.94
CA GLU A 102 1.44 -9.07 10.81
C GLU A 102 0.95 -8.87 9.36
N LEU A 103 1.47 -7.84 8.67
CA LEU A 103 1.13 -7.57 7.26
C LEU A 103 1.66 -8.66 6.32
N PHE A 104 2.88 -9.14 6.52
CA PHE A 104 3.48 -10.16 5.65
C PHE A 104 2.84 -11.54 5.87
N GLU A 105 2.54 -11.91 7.12
CA GLU A 105 1.77 -13.14 7.41
C GLU A 105 0.38 -13.08 6.75
N ALA A 106 -0.29 -11.93 6.82
CA ALA A 106 -1.57 -11.73 6.14
C ALA A 106 -1.42 -11.76 4.61
N ALA A 107 -0.32 -11.20 4.08
CA ALA A 107 -0.06 -11.18 2.65
C ALA A 107 0.10 -12.60 2.08
N ASP A 108 0.83 -13.47 2.76
CA ASP A 108 0.96 -14.87 2.37
C ASP A 108 -0.39 -15.61 2.47
N ALA A 109 -1.11 -15.41 3.58
CA ALA A 109 -2.38 -16.11 3.83
C ALA A 109 -3.52 -15.69 2.88
N LEU A 110 -3.54 -14.43 2.44
CA LEU A 110 -4.56 -13.85 1.56
C LEU A 110 -4.08 -13.67 0.11
N ASN A 111 -2.85 -14.08 -0.20
CA ASN A 111 -2.21 -13.89 -1.49
C ASN A 111 -2.25 -12.40 -1.93
N ALA A 112 -1.85 -11.52 -1.02
CA ALA A 112 -1.88 -10.08 -1.29
C ALA A 112 -0.87 -9.70 -2.38
N ARG A 113 -1.33 -8.87 -3.31
CA ARG A 113 -0.52 -8.39 -4.43
C ARG A 113 0.64 -7.51 -3.95
N ALA A 114 0.35 -6.61 -3.03
CA ALA A 114 1.34 -5.68 -2.49
C ALA A 114 1.04 -5.26 -1.06
N VAL A 115 2.09 -4.84 -0.36
CA VAL A 115 2.02 -4.04 0.86
C VAL A 115 2.57 -2.66 0.54
N LYS A 116 1.77 -1.63 0.76
CA LYS A 116 2.19 -0.23 0.61
C LYS A 116 3.09 0.16 1.78
N VAL A 117 4.16 0.86 1.50
CA VAL A 117 5.07 1.39 2.52
C VAL A 117 5.06 2.91 2.47
N ALA A 118 4.83 3.52 3.63
CA ALA A 118 4.81 4.96 3.75
C ALA A 118 6.22 5.52 3.92
N PRO A 119 6.52 6.68 3.33
CA PRO A 119 7.69 7.47 3.70
C PRO A 119 7.53 8.04 5.12
N GLY A 120 8.49 8.81 5.59
CA GLY A 120 8.34 9.56 6.84
C GLY A 120 7.27 10.63 6.72
N LEU A 121 6.28 10.59 7.62
CA LEU A 121 5.13 11.47 7.61
C LEU A 121 5.27 12.54 8.69
N GLY A 122 4.81 13.76 8.40
CA GLY A 122 4.76 14.89 9.31
C GLY A 122 5.72 16.02 8.98
N GLU A 123 5.42 17.21 9.52
CA GLU A 123 6.22 18.43 9.28
C GLU A 123 7.61 18.36 9.93
N ASP A 124 7.75 17.59 11.01
CA ASP A 124 9.02 17.40 11.74
C ASP A 124 9.94 16.35 11.11
N GLU A 125 9.48 15.66 10.06
CA GLU A 125 10.31 14.68 9.36
C GLU A 125 11.43 15.38 8.60
N GLN A 126 12.66 15.05 8.99
CA GLN A 126 13.87 15.53 8.32
C GLN A 126 13.91 15.04 6.87
N GLU A 127 14.80 15.64 6.07
CA GLU A 127 15.06 15.12 4.74
C GLU A 127 15.37 13.62 4.78
N ALA A 128 14.90 12.89 3.77
CA ALA A 128 15.12 11.46 3.67
C ALA A 128 16.61 11.13 3.68
N ASP A 129 17.02 10.28 4.59
CA ASP A 129 18.31 9.59 4.51
C ASP A 129 18.21 8.52 3.40
N VAL A 130 18.40 8.97 2.16
CA VAL A 130 18.23 8.12 0.97
C VAL A 130 19.11 6.87 1.03
N PRO A 131 20.42 6.92 1.35
CA PRO A 131 21.24 5.72 1.47
C PRO A 131 20.65 4.68 2.44
N ARG A 132 20.23 5.13 3.62
CA ARG A 132 19.59 4.25 4.61
C ARG A 132 18.26 3.69 4.10
N MET A 133 17.43 4.53 3.48
CA MET A 133 16.16 4.08 2.94
C MET A 133 16.33 3.07 1.80
N VAL A 134 17.36 3.19 0.97
CA VAL A 134 17.74 2.21 -0.06
C VAL A 134 18.03 0.85 0.58
N ASP A 135 18.90 0.82 1.59
CA ASP A 135 19.29 -0.42 2.27
C ASP A 135 18.08 -1.06 2.94
N CYS A 136 17.32 -0.30 3.72
CA CYS A 136 16.14 -0.80 4.44
C CYS A 136 15.03 -1.27 3.47
N PHE A 137 14.78 -0.55 2.37
CA PHE A 137 13.79 -0.95 1.37
C PHE A 137 14.21 -2.25 0.66
N GLY A 138 15.50 -2.39 0.38
CA GLY A 138 16.07 -3.60 -0.21
C GLY A 138 15.90 -4.82 0.70
N GLU A 139 16.24 -4.70 1.98
CA GLU A 139 16.06 -5.77 2.98
C GLU A 139 14.57 -6.13 3.14
N LEU A 140 13.71 -5.12 3.23
CA LEU A 140 12.26 -5.29 3.35
C LEU A 140 11.67 -6.02 2.13
N ALA A 141 12.11 -5.67 0.92
CA ALA A 141 11.65 -6.32 -0.32
C ALA A 141 12.11 -7.78 -0.40
N VAL A 142 13.34 -8.08 0.02
CA VAL A 142 13.83 -9.47 0.14
C VAL A 142 12.99 -10.27 1.13
N GLU A 143 12.60 -9.68 2.25
CA GLU A 143 11.71 -10.32 3.22
C GLU A 143 10.31 -10.55 2.62
N ALA A 144 9.68 -9.51 2.03
CA ALA A 144 8.37 -9.58 1.40
C ALA A 144 8.27 -10.68 0.33
N ALA A 145 9.35 -10.90 -0.43
CA ALA A 145 9.42 -11.96 -1.43
C ALA A 145 9.19 -13.37 -0.85
N ARG A 146 9.54 -13.59 0.43
CA ARG A 146 9.31 -14.88 1.11
C ARG A 146 7.83 -15.13 1.40
N TYR A 147 7.03 -14.07 1.40
CA TYR A 147 5.59 -14.05 1.59
C TYR A 147 4.82 -13.83 0.28
N ASN A 148 5.50 -14.02 -0.87
CA ASN A 148 4.92 -13.88 -2.21
C ASN A 148 4.25 -12.53 -2.49
N THR A 149 4.68 -11.45 -1.84
CA THR A 149 4.12 -10.12 -1.99
C THR A 149 5.15 -9.11 -2.49
N ALA A 150 4.67 -8.04 -3.09
CA ALA A 150 5.47 -6.90 -3.51
C ALA A 150 5.39 -5.76 -2.48
N LEU A 151 6.29 -4.79 -2.63
CA LEU A 151 6.25 -3.53 -1.90
C LEU A 151 6.03 -2.37 -2.86
N THR A 152 5.24 -1.39 -2.43
CA THR A 152 5.07 -0.14 -3.16
C THR A 152 5.33 1.06 -2.26
N LEU A 153 6.35 1.85 -2.59
CA LEU A 153 6.68 3.09 -1.89
C LEU A 153 5.84 4.23 -2.49
N GLU A 154 5.08 4.88 -1.64
CA GLU A 154 4.21 5.97 -2.06
C GLU A 154 4.93 7.33 -2.01
N ILE A 155 4.67 8.19 -3.01
CA ILE A 155 5.16 9.57 -3.06
C ILE A 155 4.09 10.45 -2.42
N MET A 156 4.41 11.10 -1.29
CA MET A 156 3.44 11.91 -0.54
C MET A 156 3.94 13.35 -0.33
N PRO A 157 3.11 14.38 -0.59
CA PRO A 157 3.53 15.79 -0.51
C PRO A 157 3.90 16.26 0.91
N PHE A 158 3.34 15.62 1.91
CA PHE A 158 3.53 15.91 3.35
C PHE A 158 4.52 14.94 4.03
N SER A 159 5.45 14.37 3.25
CA SER A 159 6.42 13.39 3.71
C SER A 159 7.85 13.81 3.40
N ASN A 160 8.82 13.00 3.81
CA ASN A 160 10.23 13.18 3.44
C ASN A 160 10.57 12.63 2.04
N VAL A 161 9.64 11.93 1.35
CA VAL A 161 9.75 11.47 -0.04
C VAL A 161 8.66 12.12 -0.89
N ARG A 162 8.87 13.39 -1.24
CA ARG A 162 7.89 14.24 -1.91
C ARG A 162 8.23 14.57 -3.36
N SER A 163 9.11 13.81 -4.00
CA SER A 163 9.46 13.99 -5.41
C SER A 163 9.73 12.64 -6.10
N VAL A 164 9.44 12.57 -7.39
CA VAL A 164 9.71 11.39 -8.23
C VAL A 164 11.20 11.03 -8.18
N GLY A 165 12.09 12.01 -8.33
CA GLY A 165 13.52 11.75 -8.31
C GLY A 165 14.01 11.11 -7.01
N ARG A 166 13.49 11.52 -5.84
CA ARG A 166 13.86 10.94 -4.54
C ARG A 166 13.30 9.53 -4.39
N ALA A 167 12.05 9.32 -4.74
CA ALA A 167 11.41 8.01 -4.69
C ALA A 167 12.12 6.99 -5.60
N ARG A 168 12.49 7.40 -6.81
CA ARG A 168 13.30 6.60 -7.74
C ARG A 168 14.64 6.21 -7.15
N GLN A 169 15.37 7.18 -6.55
CA GLN A 169 16.66 6.88 -5.93
C GLN A 169 16.55 5.75 -4.89
N ILE A 170 15.46 5.70 -4.13
CA ILE A 170 15.25 4.65 -3.13
C ILE A 170 14.95 3.31 -3.80
N VAL A 171 13.95 3.26 -4.68
CA VAL A 171 13.46 2.01 -5.25
C VAL A 171 14.45 1.44 -6.28
N GLU A 172 14.99 2.27 -7.17
CA GLU A 172 15.99 1.87 -8.16
C GLU A 172 17.32 1.49 -7.48
N GLY A 173 17.72 2.23 -6.43
CA GLY A 173 18.92 1.95 -5.64
C GLY A 173 18.84 0.60 -4.91
N ALA A 174 17.67 0.25 -4.39
CA ALA A 174 17.43 -1.06 -3.77
C ALA A 174 17.44 -2.23 -4.76
N ALA A 175 17.19 -1.96 -6.05
CA ALA A 175 17.29 -2.91 -7.16
C ALA A 175 16.52 -4.24 -6.97
N GLN A 176 15.37 -4.20 -6.30
CA GLN A 176 14.53 -5.37 -6.05
C GLN A 176 13.37 -5.45 -7.04
N ARG A 177 13.15 -6.63 -7.64
CA ARG A 177 12.09 -6.81 -8.66
C ARG A 177 10.67 -6.73 -8.10
N ASN A 178 10.50 -7.01 -6.83
CA ASN A 178 9.22 -6.91 -6.11
C ASN A 178 9.09 -5.62 -5.29
N GLY A 179 9.97 -4.65 -5.54
CA GLY A 179 9.89 -3.30 -4.97
C GLY A 179 9.58 -2.29 -6.08
N GLY A 180 8.56 -1.45 -5.88
CA GLY A 180 8.15 -0.46 -6.86
C GLY A 180 7.62 0.81 -6.22
N LEU A 181 7.19 1.76 -7.05
CA LEU A 181 6.54 3.01 -6.66
C LEU A 181 5.03 2.86 -6.76
N LEU A 182 4.33 3.45 -5.82
CA LEU A 182 2.91 3.75 -5.95
C LEU A 182 2.78 5.18 -6.47
N ILE A 183 2.12 5.33 -7.60
CA ILE A 183 1.86 6.61 -8.25
C ILE A 183 0.42 7.01 -7.94
N ASP A 184 0.26 7.84 -6.94
CA ASP A 184 -1.02 8.45 -6.60
C ASP A 184 -1.12 9.81 -7.26
N ILE A 185 -2.07 9.98 -8.17
CA ILE A 185 -2.19 11.21 -8.97
C ILE A 185 -2.59 12.43 -8.15
N TRP A 186 -3.36 12.24 -7.07
CA TRP A 186 -3.72 13.34 -6.18
C TRP A 186 -2.50 13.82 -5.39
N HIS A 187 -1.69 12.92 -4.86
CA HIS A 187 -0.45 13.25 -4.18
C HIS A 187 0.54 13.97 -5.10
N LEU A 188 0.68 13.53 -6.36
CA LEU A 188 1.53 14.23 -7.33
C LEU A 188 1.03 15.66 -7.60
N ALA A 189 -0.27 15.82 -7.81
CA ALA A 189 -0.87 17.12 -8.04
C ALA A 189 -0.67 18.07 -6.83
N ARG A 190 -0.88 17.57 -5.60
CA ARG A 190 -0.69 18.33 -4.36
C ARG A 190 0.78 18.67 -4.10
N ALA A 191 1.71 17.83 -4.53
CA ALA A 191 3.16 18.09 -4.45
C ALA A 191 3.66 19.07 -5.54
N GLY A 192 2.81 19.41 -6.51
CA GLY A 192 3.20 20.24 -7.67
C GLY A 192 4.14 19.50 -8.62
N ILE A 193 4.07 18.18 -8.68
CA ILE A 193 4.86 17.34 -9.57
C ILE A 193 4.23 17.33 -10.95
N GLU A 194 5.03 17.64 -11.96
CA GLU A 194 4.57 17.61 -13.34
C GLU A 194 4.45 16.18 -13.85
N TYR A 195 3.32 15.82 -14.45
CA TYR A 195 3.05 14.44 -14.89
C TYR A 195 4.08 13.88 -15.88
N HIS A 196 4.82 14.73 -16.59
CA HIS A 196 5.90 14.25 -17.46
C HIS A 196 7.05 13.57 -16.68
N GLU A 197 7.23 13.91 -15.38
CA GLU A 197 8.23 13.27 -14.52
C GLU A 197 7.94 11.77 -14.29
N ILE A 198 6.66 11.35 -14.39
CA ILE A 198 6.29 9.92 -14.35
C ILE A 198 6.94 9.16 -15.50
N GLY A 199 7.08 9.83 -16.67
CA GLY A 199 7.74 9.25 -17.84
C GLY A 199 9.24 8.98 -17.67
N GLU A 200 9.86 9.51 -16.61
CA GLU A 200 11.25 9.24 -16.26
C GLU A 200 11.42 7.95 -15.42
N ILE A 201 10.32 7.38 -14.89
CA ILE A 201 10.34 6.14 -14.13
C ILE A 201 10.42 4.97 -15.10
N ASP A 202 11.40 4.09 -14.93
CA ASP A 202 11.38 2.82 -15.66
C ASP A 202 10.11 2.05 -15.28
N PRO A 203 9.27 1.64 -16.25
CA PRO A 203 8.01 0.94 -15.98
C PRO A 203 8.15 -0.30 -15.09
N VAL A 204 9.32 -0.91 -15.02
CA VAL A 204 9.57 -2.07 -14.14
C VAL A 204 9.45 -1.71 -12.66
N TYR A 205 9.60 -0.44 -12.31
CA TYR A 205 9.47 0.07 -10.95
C TYR A 205 8.12 0.72 -10.66
N ILE A 206 7.17 0.70 -11.58
CA ILE A 206 5.79 1.13 -11.29
C ILE A 206 5.02 -0.07 -10.71
N GLY A 207 4.87 -0.08 -9.39
CA GLY A 207 4.17 -1.14 -8.67
C GLY A 207 2.65 -0.98 -8.65
N GLY A 208 2.17 0.26 -8.69
CA GLY A 208 0.75 0.58 -8.69
C GLY A 208 0.47 2.01 -9.12
N VAL A 209 -0.80 2.26 -9.47
CA VAL A 209 -1.31 3.61 -9.75
C VAL A 209 -2.60 3.76 -8.99
N GLU A 210 -2.74 4.85 -8.24
CA GLU A 210 -3.98 5.24 -7.57
C GLU A 210 -4.59 6.46 -8.24
N LEU A 211 -5.91 6.44 -8.32
CA LEU A 211 -6.72 7.49 -8.92
C LEU A 211 -7.66 8.02 -7.85
N ASP A 212 -7.38 9.22 -7.41
CA ASP A 212 -8.17 9.94 -6.42
C ASP A 212 -8.76 11.20 -7.04
N ASP A 213 -9.86 11.62 -6.49
CA ASP A 213 -10.50 12.90 -6.82
C ASP A 213 -10.92 13.57 -5.51
N ALA A 214 -10.06 14.46 -5.01
CA ALA A 214 -10.29 15.22 -3.80
C ALA A 214 -9.93 16.69 -4.01
N ASP A 215 -10.72 17.60 -3.40
CA ASP A 215 -10.53 19.06 -3.45
C ASP A 215 -9.27 19.53 -2.69
#